data_e2be621657876af8885a88bcfc1a4cda
#
_entry.id   e2be621657876af8885a88bcfc1a4cda
#
_cell.length_a   1.000
_cell.length_b   1.000
_cell.length_c   1.000
_cell.angle_alpha   90.00
_cell.angle_beta   90.00
_cell.angle_gamma   90.00
#
_symmetry.space_group_name_H-M   'P 1'
#
loop_
_entity.id
_entity.type
_entity.pdbx_description
1 polymer ?
#
loop_
_entity_poly.entity_id
_entity_poly.type
_entity_poly.pdbx_seq_one_letter_code
_entity_poly.pdbx_strand_id
1 'polypeptide(L)'
;MRLTGGRLRGRILSGGVSTGVRPTSARVREALFSMVGQELSDWSALDAFGGSGLLGFEAYSRGAEVTITERRRSVYRKIQRAADLLGATVTVRCADAAVVLAEGQWDLVLLDPPYAEDPVVWLERAAAATREVLVIEHDSRSEVPREVGGLVMDRQRRYGSTTLSVYRPR
;
A
#
# COMPACT_ATOMS: atom_id res chain seq x y z
N MET A 1 16.05 1.92 -2.12
CA MET A 1 15.02 2.95 -1.87
C MET A 1 15.06 3.33 -0.40
N ARG A 2 14.71 4.58 -0.04
CA ARG A 2 14.83 5.10 1.33
C ARG A 2 13.45 5.36 1.94
N LEU A 3 13.24 4.97 3.19
CA LEU A 3 12.02 5.28 3.94
C LEU A 3 11.93 6.77 4.26
N THR A 4 10.73 7.36 4.13
CA THR A 4 10.52 8.80 4.16
C THR A 4 10.04 9.34 5.51
N GLY A 5 9.46 8.50 6.36
CA GLY A 5 8.92 8.90 7.66
C GLY A 5 9.00 7.83 8.72
N GLY A 6 8.54 8.17 9.94
CA GLY A 6 8.48 7.27 11.09
C GLY A 6 9.83 6.89 11.69
N ARG A 7 9.83 5.88 12.54
CA ARG A 7 11.00 5.41 13.32
C ARG A 7 12.16 4.88 12.47
N LEU A 8 11.87 4.42 11.23
CA LEU A 8 12.88 3.94 10.29
C LEU A 8 13.22 4.97 9.20
N ARG A 9 12.85 6.24 9.37
CA ARG A 9 13.15 7.30 8.41
C ARG A 9 14.62 7.29 8.04
N GLY A 10 14.91 7.38 6.74
CA GLY A 10 16.27 7.39 6.21
C GLY A 10 16.90 6.02 6.02
N ARG A 11 16.35 4.94 6.57
CA ARG A 11 16.83 3.58 6.34
C ARG A 11 16.62 3.19 4.88
N ILE A 12 17.57 2.45 4.34
CA ILE A 12 17.56 2.01 2.96
C ILE A 12 16.97 0.60 2.89
N LEU A 13 15.97 0.43 2.03
CA LEU A 13 15.46 -0.88 1.67
C LEU A 13 16.44 -1.51 0.68
N SER A 14 17.25 -2.46 1.19
CA SER A 14 18.18 -3.25 0.38
C SER A 14 17.46 -4.44 -0.22
N GLY A 15 17.42 -4.52 -1.54
CA GLY A 15 16.77 -5.63 -2.23
C GLY A 15 16.09 -5.16 -3.50
N GLY A 16 16.87 -5.02 -4.54
CA GLY A 16 16.55 -4.48 -5.86
C GLY A 16 15.08 -4.46 -6.27
N VAL A 17 14.68 -3.32 -6.77
CA VAL A 17 13.45 -3.18 -7.55
C VAL A 17 13.47 -4.26 -8.62
N SER A 18 12.43 -5.08 -8.66
CA SER A 18 12.20 -5.95 -9.81
C SER A 18 12.23 -5.09 -11.08
N THR A 19 13.14 -5.38 -11.98
CA THR A 19 13.18 -4.73 -13.30
C THR A 19 11.79 -4.85 -13.94
N GLY A 20 11.15 -3.71 -14.21
CA GLY A 20 9.80 -3.64 -14.81
C GLY A 20 8.69 -3.08 -13.92
N VAL A 21 8.92 -2.86 -12.62
CA VAL A 21 7.97 -2.16 -11.75
C VAL A 21 8.53 -0.77 -11.47
N ARG A 22 7.79 0.28 -11.83
CA ARG A 22 8.12 1.66 -11.49
C ARG A 22 7.85 1.85 -10.00
N PRO A 23 8.88 2.09 -9.17
CA PRO A 23 8.63 2.27 -7.75
C PRO A 23 7.90 3.60 -7.52
N THR A 24 6.92 3.58 -6.63
CA THR A 24 6.30 4.81 -6.11
C THR A 24 7.39 5.76 -5.62
N SER A 25 7.47 6.94 -6.22
CA SER A 25 8.53 7.89 -5.88
C SER A 25 8.46 8.33 -4.42
N ALA A 26 9.58 8.80 -3.84
CA ALA A 26 9.60 9.32 -2.47
C ALA A 26 8.55 10.43 -2.27
N ARG A 27 8.43 11.33 -3.26
CA ARG A 27 7.44 12.42 -3.24
C ARG A 27 5.99 11.91 -3.17
N VAL A 28 5.67 10.87 -3.94
CA VAL A 28 4.31 10.28 -3.95
C VAL A 28 4.04 9.59 -2.62
N ARG A 29 5.02 8.87 -2.04
CA ARG A 29 4.87 8.23 -0.73
C ARG A 29 4.69 9.24 0.40
N GLU A 30 5.48 10.31 0.42
CA GLU A 30 5.31 11.41 1.38
C GLU A 30 3.92 12.04 1.27
N ALA A 31 3.44 12.27 0.05
CA ALA A 31 2.12 12.79 -0.20
C ALA A 31 1.02 11.81 0.26
N LEU A 32 1.17 10.51 0.00
CA LEU A 32 0.27 9.46 0.46
C LEU A 32 0.11 9.53 1.98
N PHE A 33 1.21 9.46 2.73
CA PHE A 33 1.15 9.48 4.19
C PHE A 33 0.82 10.86 4.78
N SER A 34 0.97 11.94 4.03
CA SER A 34 0.39 13.25 4.41
C SER A 34 -1.14 13.27 4.31
N MET A 35 -1.73 12.51 3.41
CA MET A 35 -3.18 12.37 3.26
C MET A 35 -3.79 11.36 4.25
N VAL A 36 -3.09 10.26 4.52
CA VAL A 36 -3.52 9.19 5.43
C VAL A 36 -3.32 9.57 6.90
N GLY A 37 -2.12 10.03 7.23
CA GLY A 37 -1.64 10.32 8.58
C GLY A 37 -0.18 9.93 8.72
N GLN A 38 0.57 10.66 9.54
CA GLN A 38 2.00 10.40 9.79
C GLN A 38 2.22 9.46 10.96
N GLU A 39 1.25 9.31 11.85
CA GLU A 39 1.26 8.42 13.00
C GLU A 39 0.14 7.38 12.83
N LEU A 40 0.52 6.12 12.83
CA LEU A 40 -0.37 4.98 12.59
C LEU A 40 -0.28 3.96 13.73
N SER A 41 0.14 4.40 14.93
CA SER A 41 0.14 3.55 16.11
C SER A 41 -1.26 2.99 16.35
N ASP A 42 -1.32 1.73 16.75
CA ASP A 42 -2.57 0.97 16.96
C ASP A 42 -3.41 0.69 15.70
N TRP A 43 -2.91 1.06 14.51
CA TRP A 43 -3.56 0.72 13.25
C TRP A 43 -3.03 -0.60 12.68
N SER A 44 -3.93 -1.40 12.15
CA SER A 44 -3.61 -2.50 11.25
C SER A 44 -3.57 -2.00 9.80
N ALA A 45 -2.53 -2.37 9.05
CA ALA A 45 -2.38 -1.97 7.66
C ALA A 45 -2.11 -3.18 6.75
N LEU A 46 -2.75 -3.18 5.59
CA LEU A 46 -2.51 -4.13 4.51
C LEU A 46 -1.86 -3.42 3.31
N ASP A 47 -0.68 -3.87 2.91
CA ASP A 47 -0.11 -3.61 1.60
C ASP A 47 -0.47 -4.81 0.70
N ALA A 48 -1.53 -4.64 -0.11
CA ALA A 48 -2.11 -5.72 -0.89
C ALA A 48 -1.27 -6.12 -2.11
N PHE A 49 -0.34 -5.26 -2.54
CA PHE A 49 0.53 -5.46 -3.71
C PHE A 49 1.99 -5.19 -3.36
N GLY A 50 2.58 -6.05 -2.54
CA GLY A 50 3.87 -5.80 -1.89
C GLY A 50 4.98 -5.28 -2.81
N GLY A 51 5.20 -5.90 -3.97
CA GLY A 51 6.25 -5.47 -4.88
C GLY A 51 7.62 -5.38 -4.20
N SER A 52 8.09 -4.17 -3.94
CA SER A 52 9.30 -3.96 -3.13
C SER A 52 9.05 -4.02 -1.62
N GLY A 53 7.79 -4.05 -1.18
CA GLY A 53 7.37 -3.92 0.22
C GLY A 53 7.40 -2.49 0.76
N LEU A 54 7.72 -1.52 -0.10
CA LEU A 54 8.04 -0.17 0.33
C LEU A 54 6.88 0.55 1.01
N LEU A 55 5.65 0.42 0.51
CA LEU A 55 4.47 1.03 1.13
C LEU A 55 4.17 0.39 2.49
N GLY A 56 4.25 -0.94 2.59
CA GLY A 56 4.09 -1.65 3.85
C GLY A 56 5.15 -1.25 4.88
N PHE A 57 6.42 -1.15 4.49
CA PHE A 57 7.47 -0.70 5.40
C PHE A 57 7.35 0.78 5.79
N GLU A 58 6.82 1.65 4.93
CA GLU A 58 6.48 3.03 5.29
C GLU A 58 5.37 3.09 6.36
N ALA A 59 4.33 2.28 6.22
CA ALA A 59 3.27 2.17 7.22
C ALA A 59 3.81 1.61 8.56
N TYR A 60 4.62 0.54 8.49
CA TYR A 60 5.31 -0.02 9.67
C TYR A 60 6.20 1.00 10.37
N SER A 61 6.96 1.76 9.60
CA SER A 61 7.83 2.82 10.15
C SER A 61 7.06 3.88 10.92
N ARG A 62 5.78 4.10 10.57
CA ARG A 62 4.85 5.04 11.22
C ARG A 62 4.04 4.43 12.35
N GLY A 63 4.29 3.18 12.71
CA GLY A 63 3.72 2.54 13.89
C GLY A 63 2.66 1.48 13.63
N ALA A 64 2.22 1.28 12.38
CA ALA A 64 1.19 0.29 12.07
C ALA A 64 1.67 -1.16 12.28
N GLU A 65 0.74 -2.04 12.64
CA GLU A 65 0.89 -3.48 12.48
C GLU A 65 0.60 -3.84 11.03
N VAL A 66 1.59 -4.40 10.31
CA VAL A 66 1.54 -4.50 8.84
C VAL A 66 1.51 -5.93 8.35
N THR A 67 0.58 -6.19 7.42
CA THR A 67 0.59 -7.35 6.53
C THR A 67 0.96 -6.90 5.12
N ILE A 68 1.94 -7.56 4.49
CA ILE A 68 2.35 -7.33 3.10
C ILE A 68 2.04 -8.58 2.29
N THR A 69 1.32 -8.44 1.18
CA THR A 69 0.94 -9.54 0.30
C THR A 69 1.69 -9.46 -1.02
N GLU A 70 2.27 -10.57 -1.46
CA GLU A 70 2.92 -10.67 -2.77
C GLU A 70 2.72 -12.09 -3.33
N ARG A 71 2.14 -12.20 -4.51
CA ARG A 71 1.87 -13.51 -5.14
C ARG A 71 3.11 -14.20 -5.72
N ARG A 72 4.11 -13.43 -6.16
CA ARG A 72 5.35 -13.96 -6.74
C ARG A 72 6.32 -14.40 -5.64
N ARG A 73 6.54 -15.70 -5.52
CA ARG A 73 7.38 -16.30 -4.47
C ARG A 73 8.80 -15.72 -4.40
N SER A 74 9.40 -15.39 -5.54
CA SER A 74 10.75 -14.79 -5.58
C SER A 74 10.77 -13.38 -4.96
N VAL A 75 9.72 -12.60 -5.19
CA VAL A 75 9.57 -11.24 -4.64
C VAL A 75 9.18 -11.30 -3.16
N TYR A 76 8.26 -12.18 -2.79
CA TYR A 76 7.93 -12.47 -1.39
C TYR A 76 9.18 -12.73 -0.54
N ARG A 77 10.12 -13.59 -1.02
CA ARG A 77 11.38 -13.84 -0.31
C ARG A 77 12.27 -12.61 -0.17
N LYS A 78 12.24 -11.69 -1.15
CA LYS A 78 12.98 -10.42 -1.06
C LYS A 78 12.38 -9.51 0.01
N ILE A 79 11.04 -9.45 0.11
CA ILE A 79 10.35 -8.68 1.15
C ILE A 79 10.70 -9.23 2.54
N GLN A 80 10.69 -10.56 2.72
CA GLN A 80 11.10 -11.17 3.98
C GLN A 80 12.55 -10.80 4.38
N ARG A 81 13.49 -10.90 3.44
CA ARG A 81 14.89 -10.49 3.70
C ARG A 81 15.00 -9.00 4.04
N ALA A 82 14.21 -8.16 3.39
CA ALA A 82 14.19 -6.73 3.69
C ALA A 82 13.65 -6.48 5.10
N ALA A 83 12.63 -7.19 5.55
CA ALA A 83 12.11 -7.14 6.90
C ALA A 83 13.19 -7.51 7.93
N ASP A 84 13.91 -8.63 7.70
CA ASP A 84 15.00 -9.07 8.57
C ASP A 84 16.11 -8.02 8.67
N LEU A 85 16.54 -7.45 7.55
CA LEU A 85 17.59 -6.42 7.50
C LEU A 85 17.19 -5.10 8.16
N LEU A 86 15.90 -4.76 8.13
CA LEU A 86 15.35 -3.58 8.81
C LEU A 86 15.08 -3.84 10.30
N GLY A 87 15.07 -5.09 10.75
CA GLY A 87 14.56 -5.48 12.07
C GLY A 87 13.07 -5.20 12.19
N ALA A 88 12.31 -5.33 11.08
CA ALA A 88 10.89 -5.01 11.02
C ALA A 88 10.04 -6.26 11.30
N THR A 89 9.14 -6.15 12.26
CA THR A 89 8.17 -7.19 12.57
C THR A 89 6.91 -6.97 11.72
N VAL A 90 6.91 -7.49 10.50
CA VAL A 90 5.79 -7.44 9.57
C VAL A 90 5.36 -8.86 9.19
N THR A 91 4.08 -9.06 8.94
CA THR A 91 3.56 -10.32 8.39
C THR A 91 3.68 -10.26 6.87
N VAL A 92 4.44 -11.17 6.26
CA VAL A 92 4.54 -11.25 4.79
C VAL A 92 3.82 -12.51 4.31
N ARG A 93 2.89 -12.36 3.37
CA ARG A 93 2.09 -13.47 2.82
C ARG A 93 2.38 -13.69 1.34
N CYS A 94 2.72 -14.92 0.98
CA CYS A 94 2.82 -15.34 -0.42
C CYS A 94 1.44 -15.78 -0.91
N ALA A 95 0.62 -14.81 -1.33
CA ALA A 95 -0.78 -15.02 -1.70
C ALA A 95 -1.23 -13.99 -2.76
N ASP A 96 -2.35 -14.25 -3.39
CA ASP A 96 -3.03 -13.26 -4.22
C ASP A 96 -3.74 -12.22 -3.34
N ALA A 97 -3.70 -10.96 -3.76
CA ALA A 97 -4.33 -9.85 -3.03
C ALA A 97 -5.84 -10.08 -2.80
N ALA A 98 -6.54 -10.64 -3.79
CA ALA A 98 -7.98 -10.90 -3.68
C ALA A 98 -8.32 -11.90 -2.56
N VAL A 99 -7.46 -12.91 -2.35
CA VAL A 99 -7.63 -13.89 -1.28
C VAL A 99 -7.48 -13.21 0.07
N VAL A 100 -6.41 -12.42 0.25
CA VAL A 100 -6.15 -11.76 1.54
C VAL A 100 -7.23 -10.72 1.86
N LEU A 101 -7.65 -9.92 0.89
CA LEU A 101 -8.73 -8.95 1.06
C LEU A 101 -10.06 -9.60 1.51
N ALA A 102 -10.32 -10.84 1.09
CA ALA A 102 -11.54 -11.57 1.49
C ALA A 102 -11.47 -12.19 2.89
N GLU A 103 -10.28 -12.28 3.49
CA GLU A 103 -10.07 -12.98 4.77
C GLU A 103 -10.17 -12.08 6.00
N GLY A 104 -10.03 -10.74 5.86
CA GLY A 104 -9.94 -9.87 7.01
C GLY A 104 -10.33 -8.41 6.75
N GLN A 105 -10.10 -7.60 7.77
CA GLN A 105 -10.29 -6.15 7.72
C GLN A 105 -9.10 -5.44 8.35
N TRP A 106 -8.74 -4.29 7.77
CA TRP A 106 -7.63 -3.44 8.21
C TRP A 106 -8.08 -1.99 8.34
N ASP A 107 -7.43 -1.26 9.22
CA ASP A 107 -7.68 0.18 9.38
C ASP A 107 -7.17 0.95 8.17
N LEU A 108 -6.04 0.51 7.57
CA LEU A 108 -5.49 1.06 6.33
C LEU A 108 -5.31 -0.05 5.30
N VAL A 109 -5.89 0.11 4.12
CA VAL A 109 -5.64 -0.74 2.95
C VAL A 109 -4.93 0.08 1.87
N LEU A 110 -3.76 -0.41 1.42
CA LEU A 110 -2.95 0.18 0.37
C LEU A 110 -3.02 -0.71 -0.88
N LEU A 111 -3.46 -0.12 -1.98
CA LEU A 111 -3.56 -0.78 -3.29
C LEU A 111 -2.62 -0.12 -4.29
N ASP A 112 -1.71 -0.90 -4.87
CA ASP A 112 -0.86 -0.51 -5.99
C ASP A 112 -0.90 -1.61 -7.06
N PRO A 113 -2.09 -1.85 -7.66
CA PRO A 113 -2.24 -2.89 -8.66
C PRO A 113 -1.47 -2.57 -9.94
N PRO A 114 -1.10 -3.60 -10.75
CA PRO A 114 -0.55 -3.37 -12.07
C PRO A 114 -1.47 -2.47 -12.91
N TYR A 115 -0.90 -1.50 -13.64
CA TYR A 115 -1.68 -0.56 -14.45
C TYR A 115 -2.52 -1.20 -15.57
N ALA A 116 -2.24 -2.44 -15.91
CA ALA A 116 -3.05 -3.22 -16.86
C ALA A 116 -4.35 -3.75 -16.24
N GLU A 117 -4.48 -3.71 -14.92
CA GLU A 117 -5.67 -4.17 -14.20
C GLU A 117 -6.62 -2.98 -13.93
N ASP A 118 -7.93 -3.25 -13.96
CA ASP A 118 -8.94 -2.23 -13.69
C ASP A 118 -8.92 -1.85 -12.20
N PRO A 119 -8.64 -0.58 -11.86
CA PRO A 119 -8.61 -0.12 -10.47
C PRO A 119 -9.96 -0.24 -9.77
N VAL A 120 -11.06 -0.17 -10.50
CA VAL A 120 -12.42 -0.26 -9.92
C VAL A 120 -12.66 -1.63 -9.29
N VAL A 121 -12.22 -2.70 -9.96
CA VAL A 121 -12.33 -4.07 -9.43
C VAL A 121 -11.61 -4.21 -8.08
N TRP A 122 -10.45 -3.59 -7.95
CA TRP A 122 -9.68 -3.64 -6.71
C TRP A 122 -10.29 -2.78 -5.60
N LEU A 123 -10.84 -1.61 -5.95
CA LEU A 123 -11.60 -0.78 -5.01
C LEU A 123 -12.83 -1.53 -4.45
N GLU A 124 -13.60 -2.20 -5.30
CA GLU A 124 -14.76 -2.98 -4.89
C GLU A 124 -14.38 -4.12 -3.92
N ARG A 125 -13.30 -4.84 -4.22
CA ARG A 125 -12.80 -5.93 -3.36
C ARG A 125 -12.27 -5.43 -2.03
N ALA A 126 -11.60 -4.27 -2.03
CA ALA A 126 -10.98 -3.72 -0.84
C ALA A 126 -11.96 -2.96 0.07
N ALA A 127 -13.09 -2.51 -0.45
CA ALA A 127 -14.04 -1.71 0.32
C ALA A 127 -14.51 -2.41 1.60
N ALA A 128 -14.90 -3.70 1.51
CA ALA A 128 -15.32 -4.48 2.66
C ALA A 128 -14.18 -4.83 3.64
N ALA A 129 -12.93 -4.80 3.15
CA ALA A 129 -11.72 -5.05 3.93
C ALA A 129 -11.19 -3.81 4.66
N THR A 130 -11.78 -2.62 4.42
CA THR A 130 -11.30 -1.33 4.92
C THR A 130 -12.18 -0.84 6.06
N ARG A 131 -11.55 -0.50 7.20
CA ARG A 131 -12.24 0.13 8.35
C ARG A 131 -12.18 1.66 8.30
N GLU A 132 -10.99 2.24 8.06
CA GLU A 132 -10.77 3.69 8.19
C GLU A 132 -10.33 4.34 6.87
N VAL A 133 -9.32 3.81 6.19
CA VAL A 133 -8.74 4.41 5.00
C VAL A 133 -8.39 3.38 3.94
N LEU A 134 -8.87 3.62 2.73
CA LEU A 134 -8.45 2.91 1.53
C LEU A 134 -7.70 3.87 0.61
N VAL A 135 -6.49 3.49 0.20
CA VAL A 135 -5.70 4.24 -0.78
C VAL A 135 -5.45 3.37 -2.00
N ILE A 136 -5.68 3.93 -3.18
CA ILE A 136 -5.27 3.30 -4.43
C ILE A 136 -4.37 4.21 -5.25
N GLU A 137 -3.24 3.66 -5.69
CA GLU A 137 -2.40 4.23 -6.73
C GLU A 137 -2.85 3.67 -8.09
N HIS A 138 -3.14 4.53 -9.07
CA HIS A 138 -3.60 4.12 -10.38
C HIS A 138 -3.11 5.06 -11.49
N ASP A 139 -3.23 4.62 -12.75
CA ASP A 139 -2.94 5.46 -13.91
C ASP A 139 -3.85 6.70 -13.91
N SER A 140 -3.29 7.87 -14.16
CA SER A 140 -4.05 9.13 -14.20
C SER A 140 -5.09 9.21 -15.32
N ARG A 141 -5.06 8.26 -16.27
CA ARG A 141 -6.07 8.12 -17.33
C ARG A 141 -7.26 7.26 -16.91
N SER A 142 -7.11 6.48 -15.83
CA SER A 142 -8.18 5.64 -15.29
C SER A 142 -9.15 6.49 -14.47
N GLU A 143 -10.43 6.28 -14.70
CA GLU A 143 -11.50 6.85 -13.87
C GLU A 143 -11.82 5.90 -12.74
N VAL A 144 -12.00 6.46 -11.55
CA VAL A 144 -12.41 5.72 -10.34
C VAL A 144 -13.67 6.35 -9.75
N PRO A 145 -14.58 5.55 -9.17
CA PRO A 145 -15.84 6.04 -8.65
C PRO A 145 -15.63 6.94 -7.42
N ARG A 146 -16.55 7.88 -7.20
CA ARG A 146 -16.55 8.70 -5.98
C ARG A 146 -16.98 7.94 -4.74
N GLU A 147 -17.72 6.86 -4.92
CA GLU A 147 -18.24 6.02 -3.83
C GLU A 147 -18.08 4.54 -4.19
N VAL A 148 -17.66 3.72 -3.24
CA VAL A 148 -17.51 2.28 -3.40
C VAL A 148 -17.71 1.57 -2.05
N GLY A 149 -18.66 0.63 -1.97
CA GLY A 149 -18.83 -0.24 -0.80
C GLY A 149 -19.02 0.50 0.55
N GLY A 150 -19.66 1.69 0.53
CA GLY A 150 -19.85 2.51 1.73
C GLY A 150 -18.71 3.48 2.02
N LEU A 151 -17.62 3.43 1.24
CA LEU A 151 -16.53 4.40 1.30
C LEU A 151 -16.79 5.54 0.31
N VAL A 152 -16.39 6.75 0.68
CA VAL A 152 -16.48 7.96 -0.15
C VAL A 152 -15.07 8.50 -0.41
N MET A 153 -14.82 8.97 -1.62
CA MET A 153 -13.56 9.61 -1.98
C MET A 153 -13.38 10.90 -1.18
N ASP A 154 -12.42 10.90 -0.25
CA ASP A 154 -12.01 12.05 0.55
C ASP A 154 -11.08 12.98 -0.23
N ARG A 155 -10.06 12.40 -0.88
CA ARG A 155 -9.03 13.14 -1.62
C ARG A 155 -8.59 12.40 -2.87
N GLN A 156 -8.21 13.19 -3.87
CA GLN A 156 -7.52 12.69 -5.05
C GLN A 156 -6.40 13.66 -5.45
N ARG A 157 -5.22 13.13 -5.74
CA ARG A 157 -4.05 13.91 -6.14
C ARG A 157 -3.32 13.25 -7.31
N ARG A 158 -3.05 14.03 -8.34
CA ARG A 158 -2.31 13.58 -9.53
C ARG A 158 -0.83 13.96 -9.45
N TYR A 159 0.03 13.01 -9.80
CA TYR A 159 1.49 13.13 -9.87
C TYR A 159 1.97 12.58 -11.23
N GLY A 160 1.93 13.42 -12.27
CA GLY A 160 2.26 12.98 -13.63
C GLY A 160 1.28 11.94 -14.16
N SER A 161 1.77 10.75 -14.47
CA SER A 161 0.96 9.60 -14.94
C SER A 161 0.32 8.79 -13.81
N THR A 162 0.63 9.11 -12.57
CA THR A 162 0.12 8.42 -11.37
C THR A 162 -0.88 9.31 -10.63
N THR A 163 -1.97 8.71 -10.17
CA THR A 163 -2.96 9.36 -9.30
C THR A 163 -3.11 8.54 -8.02
N LEU A 164 -3.16 9.24 -6.88
CA LEU A 164 -3.56 8.68 -5.60
C LEU A 164 -4.99 9.07 -5.31
N SER A 165 -5.84 8.08 -5.03
CA SER A 165 -7.22 8.30 -4.57
C SER A 165 -7.39 7.71 -3.18
N VAL A 166 -7.90 8.51 -2.25
CA VAL A 166 -8.09 8.17 -0.83
C VAL A 166 -9.57 8.14 -0.54
N TYR A 167 -10.03 7.04 0.05
CA TYR A 167 -11.41 6.81 0.42
C TYR A 167 -11.52 6.60 1.93
N ARG A 168 -12.65 7.05 2.51
CA ARG A 168 -12.98 6.88 3.92
C ARG A 168 -14.45 6.50 4.10
N PRO A 169 -14.84 5.87 5.21
CA PRO A 169 -16.25 5.71 5.58
C PRO A 169 -16.97 7.06 5.65
N ARG A 170 -18.27 7.05 5.41
CA ARG A 170 -19.13 8.23 5.59
C ARG A 170 -19.20 8.67 7.05
#